data_d5be28de32378432a444426981d45e86
#
_entry.id   d5be28de32378432a444426981d45e86
#
_cell.length_a   1.000
_cell.length_b   1.000
_cell.length_c   1.000
_cell.angle_alpha   90.00
_cell.angle_beta   90.00
_cell.angle_gamma   90.00
#
_symmetry.space_group_name_H-M   'P 1'
#
loop_
_entity.id
_entity.type
_entity.pdbx_description
1 polymer ?
#
loop_
_entity_poly.entity_id
_entity_poly.type
_entity_poly.pdbx_seq_one_letter_code
_entity_poly.pdbx_strand_id
1 'polypeptide(L)'
;MSSPIRIKGLDKLNATLKRLPPTVKGSVLRQALRKGAKLIESEAKSRVTKKGTGGLKRALTTVVSQDKSGNQHATVGANKPDGSHIHLVEFGTSERLTTGKGKVPAGISRGRMPAQPFLRPAFDSRQDAALGVIAAELDRAIAKATR
;
A
#
# COMPACT_ATOMS: atom_id res chain seq x y z
N MET A 1 -14.14 8.39 14.62
CA MET A 1 -12.92 9.07 15.16
C MET A 1 -11.74 8.15 14.96
N SER A 2 -10.84 8.51 14.09
CA SER A 2 -9.64 7.71 13.82
C SER A 2 -8.67 7.92 14.98
N SER A 3 -8.43 6.90 15.78
CA SER A 3 -7.39 6.93 16.79
C SER A 3 -6.03 7.17 16.11
N PRO A 4 -5.22 8.13 16.57
CA PRO A 4 -3.89 8.33 16.01
C PRO A 4 -3.06 7.07 16.28
N ILE A 5 -2.57 6.46 15.22
CA ILE A 5 -1.65 5.33 15.31
C ILE A 5 -0.35 5.84 15.96
N ARG A 6 -0.14 5.54 17.22
CA ARG A 6 1.14 5.81 17.91
C ARG A 6 2.14 4.74 17.56
N ILE A 7 3.05 5.08 16.67
CA ILE A 7 4.16 4.22 16.27
C ILE A 7 5.31 4.44 17.27
N LYS A 8 5.62 3.44 18.06
CA LYS A 8 6.77 3.47 18.97
C LYS A 8 8.06 3.54 18.16
N GLY A 9 8.94 4.49 18.46
CA GLY A 9 10.25 4.63 17.80
C GLY A 9 10.34 5.70 16.72
N LEU A 10 9.26 6.38 16.36
CA LEU A 10 9.27 7.48 15.37
C LEU A 10 10.19 8.63 15.79
N ASP A 11 10.28 8.95 17.09
CA ASP A 11 11.15 10.04 17.58
C ASP A 11 12.62 9.71 17.37
N LYS A 12 13.02 8.46 17.64
CA LYS A 12 14.37 7.96 17.42
C LYS A 12 14.72 7.95 15.93
N LEU A 13 13.78 7.53 15.11
CA LEU A 13 13.89 7.54 13.65
C LEU A 13 14.05 8.97 13.09
N ASN A 14 13.24 9.92 13.57
CA ASN A 14 13.33 11.32 13.18
C ASN A 14 14.66 11.97 13.59
N ALA A 15 15.14 11.70 14.81
CA ALA A 15 16.43 12.17 15.27
C ALA A 15 17.58 11.63 14.40
N THR A 16 17.48 10.38 13.98
CA THR A 16 18.46 9.71 13.12
C THR A 16 18.43 10.27 11.69
N LEU A 17 17.23 10.49 11.13
CA LEU A 17 17.05 11.11 9.81
C LEU A 17 17.58 12.55 9.72
N LYS A 18 17.52 13.31 10.82
CA LYS A 18 18.07 14.68 10.88
C LYS A 18 19.57 14.74 10.75
N ARG A 19 20.28 13.65 11.04
CA ARG A 19 21.76 13.57 10.96
C ARG A 19 22.25 13.28 9.53
N LEU A 20 21.40 12.85 8.62
CA LEU A 20 21.79 12.57 7.24
C LEU A 20 21.89 13.85 6.39
N PRO A 21 22.90 13.94 5.50
CA PRO A 21 22.98 15.01 4.51
C PRO A 21 21.71 15.03 3.63
N PRO A 22 21.21 16.21 3.24
CA PRO A 22 19.97 16.33 2.44
C PRO A 22 20.00 15.52 1.14
N THR A 23 21.16 15.43 0.50
CA THR A 23 21.39 14.70 -0.76
C THR A 23 21.22 13.17 -0.62
N VAL A 24 21.58 12.64 0.52
CA VAL A 24 21.50 11.19 0.80
C VAL A 24 20.15 10.82 1.41
N LYS A 25 19.58 11.73 2.20
CA LYS A 25 18.35 11.53 2.95
C LYS A 25 17.19 11.05 2.08
N GLY A 26 16.99 11.68 0.91
CA GLY A 26 15.89 11.38 0.01
C GLY A 26 15.94 9.97 -0.59
N SER A 27 17.11 9.54 -1.05
CA SER A 27 17.30 8.23 -1.69
C SER A 27 17.22 7.09 -0.67
N VAL A 28 17.83 7.28 0.50
CA VAL A 28 17.82 6.31 1.59
C VAL A 28 16.41 6.09 2.12
N LEU A 29 15.69 7.18 2.39
CA LEU A 29 14.30 7.10 2.87
C LEU A 29 13.40 6.40 1.85
N ARG A 30 13.56 6.69 0.55
CA ARG A 30 12.81 6.03 -0.52
C ARG A 30 13.06 4.52 -0.57
N GLN A 31 14.31 4.10 -0.40
CA GLN A 31 14.65 2.67 -0.37
C GLN A 31 14.09 1.99 0.89
N ALA A 32 14.22 2.61 2.04
CA ALA A 32 13.69 2.08 3.30
C ALA A 32 12.16 1.92 3.24
N LEU A 33 11.45 2.96 2.80
CA LEU A 33 9.99 2.92 2.61
C LEU A 33 9.57 1.82 1.63
N ARG A 34 10.28 1.67 0.51
CA ARG A 34 9.98 0.63 -0.47
C ARG A 34 10.14 -0.77 0.11
N LYS A 35 11.19 -1.01 0.89
CA LYS A 35 11.42 -2.33 1.52
C LYS A 35 10.35 -2.65 2.56
N GLY A 36 10.00 -1.70 3.43
CA GLY A 36 8.93 -1.89 4.41
C GLY A 36 7.57 -2.13 3.75
N ALA A 37 7.21 -1.32 2.76
CA ALA A 37 5.93 -1.46 2.06
C ALA A 37 5.81 -2.75 1.24
N LYS A 38 6.93 -3.31 0.77
CA LYS A 38 6.93 -4.62 0.10
C LYS A 38 6.49 -5.77 0.99
N LEU A 39 6.69 -5.70 2.31
CA LEU A 39 6.15 -6.70 3.23
C LEU A 39 4.62 -6.67 3.23
N ILE A 40 4.04 -5.47 3.22
CA ILE A 40 2.58 -5.28 3.16
C ILE A 40 2.05 -5.74 1.80
N GLU A 41 2.74 -5.41 0.69
CA GLU A 41 2.40 -5.87 -0.66
C GLU A 41 2.37 -7.41 -0.75
N SER A 42 3.40 -8.07 -0.21
CA SER A 42 3.50 -9.52 -0.21
C SER A 42 2.37 -10.16 0.58
N GLU A 43 2.05 -9.62 1.75
CA GLU A 43 0.93 -10.08 2.57
C GLU A 43 -0.42 -9.85 1.85
N ALA A 44 -0.62 -8.69 1.24
CA ALA A 44 -1.83 -8.41 0.47
C ALA A 44 -1.98 -9.40 -0.70
N LYS A 45 -0.90 -9.70 -1.42
CA LYS A 45 -0.89 -10.72 -2.49
C LYS A 45 -1.25 -12.12 -2.00
N SER A 46 -0.86 -12.48 -0.78
CA SER A 46 -1.22 -13.79 -0.21
C SER A 46 -2.70 -13.88 0.16
N ARG A 47 -3.30 -12.75 0.54
CA ARG A 47 -4.71 -12.66 0.95
C ARG A 47 -5.69 -12.54 -0.22
N VAL A 48 -5.22 -12.14 -1.41
CA VAL A 48 -6.08 -12.13 -2.60
C VAL A 48 -6.52 -13.55 -2.92
N THR A 49 -7.82 -13.81 -2.78
CA THR A 49 -8.40 -15.12 -3.08
C THR A 49 -8.29 -15.43 -4.57
N LYS A 50 -8.04 -16.69 -4.90
CA LYS A 50 -7.83 -17.17 -6.28
C LYS A 50 -9.08 -17.14 -7.17
N LYS A 51 -10.23 -16.67 -6.64
CA LYS A 51 -11.48 -16.55 -7.41
C LYS A 51 -11.42 -15.34 -8.34
N GLY A 52 -10.69 -15.47 -9.44
CA GLY A 52 -10.55 -14.45 -10.46
C GLY A 52 -9.37 -14.72 -11.38
N THR A 53 -9.19 -13.91 -12.39
CA THR A 53 -8.16 -14.05 -13.45
C THR A 53 -6.71 -13.93 -12.99
N GLY A 54 -6.45 -13.77 -11.70
CA GLY A 54 -5.11 -13.52 -11.17
C GLY A 54 -4.53 -12.13 -11.52
N GLY A 55 -5.24 -11.35 -12.33
CA GLY A 55 -4.83 -10.01 -12.74
C GLY A 55 -4.62 -9.08 -11.55
N LEU A 56 -5.57 -9.05 -10.62
CA LEU A 56 -5.46 -8.21 -9.43
C LEU A 56 -4.20 -8.51 -8.60
N LYS A 57 -3.88 -9.78 -8.41
CA LYS A 57 -2.67 -10.19 -7.67
C LYS A 57 -1.39 -9.73 -8.37
N ARG A 58 -1.35 -9.80 -9.71
CA ARG A 58 -0.20 -9.30 -10.51
C ARG A 58 -0.12 -7.78 -10.52
N ALA A 59 -1.28 -7.11 -10.52
CA ALA A 59 -1.36 -5.65 -10.52
C ALA A 59 -0.93 -5.01 -9.20
N LEU A 60 -0.98 -5.76 -8.08
CA LEU A 60 -0.55 -5.25 -6.77
C LEU A 60 0.93 -4.88 -6.78
N THR A 61 1.21 -3.64 -6.43
CA THR A 61 2.55 -3.06 -6.45
C THR A 61 2.73 -2.00 -5.37
N THR A 62 3.99 -1.71 -5.07
CA THR A 62 4.40 -0.63 -4.17
C THR A 62 4.98 0.52 -4.98
N VAL A 63 4.44 1.70 -4.79
CA VAL A 63 4.93 2.95 -5.35
C VAL A 63 5.40 3.85 -4.22
N VAL A 64 6.61 4.42 -4.35
CA VAL A 64 7.11 5.45 -3.43
C VAL A 64 7.12 6.77 -4.19
N SER A 65 6.42 7.75 -3.67
CA SER A 65 6.29 9.09 -4.23
C SER A 65 6.63 10.15 -3.21
N GLN A 66 6.80 11.36 -3.70
CA GLN A 66 7.08 12.55 -2.90
C GLN A 66 5.97 13.56 -3.16
N ASP A 67 5.43 14.15 -2.11
CA ASP A 67 4.45 15.21 -2.22
C ASP A 67 5.10 16.58 -2.55
N LYS A 68 4.27 17.59 -2.77
CA LYS A 68 4.73 18.95 -3.06
C LYS A 68 5.51 19.61 -1.91
N SER A 69 5.32 19.11 -0.70
CA SER A 69 6.00 19.56 0.52
C SER A 69 7.32 18.83 0.76
N GLY A 70 7.70 17.89 -0.11
CA GLY A 70 8.94 17.12 0.01
C GLY A 70 8.81 15.86 0.89
N ASN A 71 7.63 15.55 1.44
CA ASN A 71 7.42 14.35 2.23
C ASN A 71 7.34 13.12 1.33
N GLN A 72 8.01 12.05 1.73
CA GLN A 72 7.96 10.79 1.01
C GLN A 72 6.95 9.85 1.64
N HIS A 73 6.19 9.17 0.81
CA HIS A 73 5.22 8.17 1.23
C HIS A 73 5.26 6.95 0.30
N ALA A 74 5.01 5.78 0.89
CA ALA A 74 4.86 4.55 0.14
C ALA A 74 3.38 4.17 0.08
N THR A 75 2.90 3.85 -1.11
CA THR A 75 1.54 3.39 -1.36
C THR A 75 1.57 1.97 -1.87
N VAL A 76 0.83 1.09 -1.23
CA VAL A 76 0.55 -0.26 -1.73
C VAL A 76 -0.82 -0.24 -2.38
N GLY A 77 -0.88 -0.58 -3.64
CA GLY A 77 -2.11 -0.53 -4.42
C GLY A 77 -2.00 -1.38 -5.68
N ALA A 78 -2.91 -1.20 -6.61
CA ALA A 78 -2.89 -1.95 -7.85
C ALA A 78 -2.85 -1.03 -9.08
N ASN A 79 -2.01 -1.38 -10.03
CA ASN A 79 -1.86 -0.67 -11.29
C ASN A 79 -2.98 -1.01 -12.28
N LYS A 80 -3.33 -0.02 -13.10
CA LYS A 80 -4.23 -0.24 -14.26
C LYS A 80 -3.50 -1.07 -15.35
N PRO A 81 -4.25 -1.80 -16.18
CA PRO A 81 -5.71 -1.91 -16.19
C PRO A 81 -6.29 -2.91 -15.17
N ASP A 82 -5.53 -3.93 -14.80
CA ASP A 82 -5.98 -5.09 -14.01
C ASP A 82 -6.38 -4.75 -12.58
N GLY A 83 -5.84 -3.66 -12.03
CA GLY A 83 -6.14 -3.18 -10.68
C GLY A 83 -7.28 -2.19 -10.58
N SER A 84 -7.94 -1.83 -11.68
CA SER A 84 -8.97 -0.77 -11.71
C SER A 84 -10.15 -1.03 -10.77
N HIS A 85 -10.44 -2.29 -10.48
CA HIS A 85 -11.55 -2.73 -9.64
C HIS A 85 -11.16 -3.13 -8.21
N ILE A 86 -9.94 -2.80 -7.79
CA ILE A 86 -9.41 -3.14 -6.44
C ILE A 86 -10.35 -2.71 -5.31
N HIS A 87 -10.92 -1.51 -5.43
CA HIS A 87 -11.86 -0.97 -4.45
C HIS A 87 -13.16 -1.77 -4.36
N LEU A 88 -13.62 -2.34 -5.48
CA LEU A 88 -14.81 -3.19 -5.50
C LEU A 88 -14.57 -4.52 -4.79
N VAL A 89 -13.36 -5.05 -4.86
CA VAL A 89 -12.98 -6.27 -4.16
C VAL A 89 -12.84 -5.98 -2.66
N GLU A 90 -12.15 -4.90 -2.31
CA GLU A 90 -11.90 -4.53 -0.91
C GLU A 90 -13.18 -4.21 -0.15
N PHE A 91 -14.07 -3.40 -0.76
CA PHE A 91 -15.27 -2.87 -0.09
C PHE A 91 -16.58 -3.55 -0.52
N GLY A 92 -16.54 -4.40 -1.54
CA GLY A 92 -17.75 -4.96 -2.14
C GLY A 92 -18.50 -3.95 -3.00
N THR A 93 -19.66 -4.36 -3.50
CA THR A 93 -20.55 -3.50 -4.28
C THR A 93 -21.98 -3.65 -3.78
N SER A 94 -22.77 -2.57 -3.84
CA SER A 94 -24.22 -2.65 -3.81
C SER A 94 -24.76 -3.40 -5.03
N GLU A 95 -26.05 -3.65 -5.09
CA GLU A 95 -26.69 -4.21 -6.26
C GLU A 95 -26.42 -3.31 -7.48
N ARG A 96 -26.03 -3.92 -8.58
CA ARG A 96 -25.72 -3.22 -9.84
C ARG A 96 -26.80 -3.54 -10.86
N LEU A 97 -27.37 -2.49 -11.41
CA LEU A 97 -28.34 -2.59 -12.48
C LEU A 97 -27.71 -2.24 -13.83
N THR A 98 -28.19 -2.85 -14.89
CA THR A 98 -27.77 -2.49 -16.26
C THR A 98 -28.27 -1.11 -16.62
N THR A 99 -27.47 -0.34 -17.35
CA THR A 99 -27.78 1.04 -17.77
C THR A 99 -28.47 1.10 -19.16
N GLY A 100 -28.76 -0.04 -19.78
CA GLY A 100 -29.49 -0.06 -21.08
C GLY A 100 -28.63 0.35 -22.27
N LYS A 101 -27.38 -0.16 -22.37
CA LYS A 101 -26.52 0.06 -23.55
C LYS A 101 -26.61 -1.11 -24.53
N GLY A 102 -26.83 -0.81 -25.79
CA GLY A 102 -26.91 -1.79 -26.89
C GLY A 102 -28.13 -2.72 -26.78
N LYS A 103 -27.92 -4.03 -26.92
CA LYS A 103 -28.98 -5.05 -26.83
C LYS A 103 -29.40 -5.43 -25.40
N VAL A 104 -28.79 -4.81 -24.38
CA VAL A 104 -29.06 -5.12 -22.96
C VAL A 104 -30.06 -4.11 -22.41
N PRO A 105 -31.26 -4.53 -21.96
CA PRO A 105 -32.23 -3.66 -21.33
C PRO A 105 -31.69 -3.02 -20.04
N ALA A 106 -32.20 -1.83 -19.71
CA ALA A 106 -31.94 -1.19 -18.43
C ALA A 106 -32.64 -1.92 -17.28
N GLY A 107 -32.11 -1.80 -16.07
CA GLY A 107 -32.75 -2.28 -14.84
C GLY A 107 -32.59 -3.77 -14.55
N ILE A 108 -31.81 -4.52 -15.34
CA ILE A 108 -31.50 -5.91 -15.02
C ILE A 108 -30.43 -5.98 -13.94
N SER A 109 -30.72 -6.69 -12.84
CA SER A 109 -29.77 -6.90 -11.78
C SER A 109 -28.55 -7.71 -12.24
N ARG A 110 -27.36 -7.19 -11.95
CA ARG A 110 -26.06 -7.88 -12.11
C ARG A 110 -25.56 -8.44 -10.77
N GLY A 111 -26.41 -8.40 -9.78
CA GLY A 111 -26.11 -8.86 -8.43
C GLY A 111 -25.21 -7.92 -7.66
N ARG A 112 -24.91 -8.37 -6.47
CA ARG A 112 -24.10 -7.71 -5.45
C ARG A 112 -22.84 -8.54 -5.20
N MET A 113 -21.70 -7.89 -4.99
CA MET A 113 -20.47 -8.55 -4.62
C MET A 113 -20.18 -8.27 -3.13
N PRO A 114 -20.05 -9.31 -2.28
CA PRO A 114 -19.64 -9.09 -0.90
C PRO A 114 -18.21 -8.55 -0.83
N ALA A 115 -17.92 -7.76 0.20
CA ALA A 115 -16.58 -7.28 0.47
C ALA A 115 -15.63 -8.46 0.75
N GLN A 116 -14.44 -8.40 0.18
CA GLN A 116 -13.35 -9.33 0.44
C GLN A 116 -12.09 -8.52 0.75
N PRO A 117 -11.99 -7.93 1.96
CA PRO A 117 -10.89 -7.06 2.33
C PRO A 117 -9.59 -7.87 2.40
N PHE A 118 -8.53 -7.35 1.78
CA PHE A 118 -7.21 -7.95 1.76
C PHE A 118 -6.10 -6.94 2.03
N LEU A 119 -6.28 -5.67 1.60
CA LEU A 119 -5.30 -4.61 1.84
C LEU A 119 -5.25 -4.19 3.31
N ARG A 120 -6.40 -3.90 3.90
CA ARG A 120 -6.48 -3.46 5.28
C ARG A 120 -5.97 -4.52 6.26
N PRO A 121 -6.42 -5.80 6.20
CA PRO A 121 -5.86 -6.85 7.05
C PRO A 121 -4.37 -7.12 6.80
N ALA A 122 -3.88 -6.94 5.57
CA ALA A 122 -2.46 -7.07 5.27
C ALA A 122 -1.64 -5.96 5.94
N PHE A 123 -2.13 -4.72 5.89
CA PHE A 123 -1.51 -3.59 6.58
C PHE A 123 -1.49 -3.82 8.10
N ASP A 124 -2.64 -4.14 8.70
CA ASP A 124 -2.78 -4.32 10.15
C ASP A 124 -1.86 -5.43 10.68
N SER A 125 -1.67 -6.51 9.90
CA SER A 125 -0.81 -7.63 10.31
C SER A 125 0.68 -7.39 10.10
N ARG A 126 1.10 -6.46 9.24
CA ARG A 126 2.50 -6.26 8.85
C ARG A 126 3.07 -4.88 9.16
N GLN A 127 2.28 -3.95 9.69
CA GLN A 127 2.73 -2.59 9.95
C GLN A 127 3.96 -2.53 10.86
N ASP A 128 3.99 -3.28 11.97
CA ASP A 128 5.10 -3.27 12.91
C ASP A 128 6.38 -3.87 12.29
N ALA A 129 6.24 -4.98 11.55
CA ALA A 129 7.36 -5.59 10.84
C ALA A 129 7.90 -4.64 9.75
N ALA A 130 7.02 -3.96 9.01
CA ALA A 130 7.40 -2.98 8.00
C ALA A 130 8.18 -1.81 8.60
N LEU A 131 7.74 -1.30 9.75
CA LEU A 131 8.44 -0.25 10.48
C LEU A 131 9.81 -0.70 10.98
N GLY A 132 9.92 -1.92 11.48
CA GLY A 132 11.20 -2.52 11.88
C GLY A 132 12.19 -2.60 10.72
N VAL A 133 11.73 -3.00 9.53
CA VAL A 133 12.56 -3.02 8.31
C VAL A 133 12.98 -1.62 7.89
N ILE A 134 12.07 -0.64 7.93
CA ILE A 134 12.39 0.76 7.61
C ILE A 134 13.47 1.29 8.56
N ALA A 135 13.32 1.07 9.86
CA ALA A 135 14.30 1.50 10.87
C ALA A 135 15.67 0.87 10.63
N ALA A 136 15.74 -0.44 10.42
CA ALA A 136 16.98 -1.16 10.16
C ALA A 136 17.70 -0.69 8.88
N GLU A 137 16.96 -0.39 7.82
CA GLU A 137 17.55 0.15 6.57
C GLU A 137 18.11 1.56 6.76
N LEU A 138 17.44 2.39 7.54
CA LEU A 138 17.92 3.73 7.87
C LEU A 138 19.16 3.67 8.73
N ASP A 139 19.21 2.81 9.74
CA ASP A 139 20.40 2.62 10.60
C ASP A 139 21.60 2.16 9.78
N ARG A 140 21.43 1.21 8.85
CA ARG A 140 22.49 0.74 7.94
C ARG A 140 23.01 1.87 7.06
N ALA A 141 22.11 2.67 6.50
CA ALA A 141 22.50 3.76 5.62
C ALA A 141 23.27 4.85 6.35
N ILE A 142 22.89 5.12 7.59
CA ILE A 142 23.59 6.09 8.44
C ILE A 142 24.98 5.57 8.82
N ALA A 143 25.09 4.31 9.23
CA ALA A 143 26.38 3.70 9.54
C ALA A 143 27.33 3.71 8.32
N LYS A 144 26.79 3.63 7.11
CA LYS A 144 27.57 3.75 5.86
C LYS A 144 27.98 5.19 5.53
N ALA A 145 27.14 6.17 5.88
CA ALA A 145 27.42 7.59 5.61
C ALA A 145 28.38 8.24 6.63
N THR A 146 28.58 7.60 7.78
CA THR A 146 29.48 8.06 8.86
C THR A 146 30.86 7.38 8.85
N ARG A 147 31.14 6.54 7.88
CA ARG A 147 32.47 5.95 7.59
C ARG A 147 33.18 6.74 6.50
#